data_5b7580f476a99fcd164831d6c2209c58
#
_entry.id   5b7580f476a99fcd164831d6c2209c58
#
_cell.length_a   1.000
_cell.length_b   1.000
_cell.length_c   1.000
_cell.angle_alpha   90.00
_cell.angle_beta   90.00
_cell.angle_gamma   90.00
#
_symmetry.space_group_name_H-M   'P 1'
#
loop_
_entity.id
_entity.type
_entity.pdbx_description
1 polymer ?
#
loop_
_entity_poly.entity_id
_entity_poly.type
_entity_poly.pdbx_seq_one_letter_code
_entity_poly.pdbx_strand_id
1 'polypeptide(L)'
;NGMMDVAAFFKATSLRRFAYLGGLLTLLALLAVPLAFLSKAEGGRPALPALAVRPGSEVEGMKAEERDSSLSSFIFHPSSFGPQPSSFVLLLILLAALLVLAPEFVYLRDQFGWRMNTIFKFYYQAWLMWSLAAAFGAAVMLQSLRRVWNWLYSIGLIILLLAALTYPTLSLLNKTNNFHPPFGLTLDGAAHLDRQYPEDAKAIRWLQTAPYGVIAEATTPTASYSDYAHISTYTGLPAVLGWPMHESQWRGGYAEQGTRMADLQRLYETNDWSVAQAILTQYNVRYVYVGTLERNTYRVNETKFQRFLRPVYQLGNVTIYEAP
;
A
#
# COMPACT_ATOMS: atom_id res chain seq x y z
N ASN A 1 26.51 -7.75 -20.06
CA ASN A 1 26.81 -7.71 -18.64
C ASN A 1 27.87 -6.66 -18.35
N GLY A 2 27.49 -5.35 -18.43
CA GLY A 2 28.38 -4.27 -18.00
C GLY A 2 28.30 -4.17 -16.49
N MET A 3 29.31 -4.63 -15.78
CA MET A 3 29.50 -4.25 -14.36
C MET A 3 29.59 -2.73 -14.33
N MET A 4 28.61 -2.10 -13.74
CA MET A 4 28.59 -0.66 -13.54
C MET A 4 29.73 -0.33 -12.56
N ASP A 5 30.66 0.53 -12.99
CA ASP A 5 31.71 1.03 -12.10
C ASP A 5 31.07 1.80 -10.96
N VAL A 6 31.02 1.15 -9.81
CA VAL A 6 30.40 1.67 -8.57
C VAL A 6 31.03 3.01 -8.18
N ALA A 7 32.35 3.17 -8.38
CA ALA A 7 33.05 4.40 -8.04
C ALA A 7 32.67 5.56 -8.99
N ALA A 8 32.54 5.29 -10.29
CA ALA A 8 32.08 6.28 -11.27
C ALA A 8 30.62 6.68 -11.01
N PHE A 9 29.77 5.73 -10.64
CA PHE A 9 28.39 5.98 -10.26
C PHE A 9 28.27 6.87 -9.02
N PHE A 10 29.00 6.55 -7.95
CA PHE A 10 29.03 7.37 -6.73
C PHE A 10 29.56 8.77 -7.01
N LYS A 11 30.62 8.90 -7.80
CA LYS A 11 31.22 10.20 -8.17
C LYS A 11 30.22 11.06 -8.97
N ALA A 12 29.55 10.50 -9.97
CA ALA A 12 28.58 11.23 -10.79
C ALA A 12 27.33 11.63 -9.96
N THR A 13 26.87 10.74 -9.09
CA THR A 13 25.72 10.98 -8.20
C THR A 13 26.06 12.06 -7.16
N SER A 14 27.23 12.00 -6.55
CA SER A 14 27.67 12.98 -5.56
C SER A 14 27.83 14.37 -6.15
N LEU A 15 28.47 14.51 -7.33
CA LEU A 15 28.62 15.79 -8.02
C LEU A 15 27.27 16.43 -8.36
N ARG A 16 26.31 15.62 -8.82
CA ARG A 16 24.96 16.12 -9.12
C ARG A 16 24.22 16.59 -7.85
N ARG A 17 24.48 15.96 -6.69
CA ARG A 17 23.87 16.32 -5.40
C ARG A 17 24.45 17.58 -4.78
N PHE A 18 25.75 17.82 -4.95
CA PHE A 18 26.36 19.07 -4.49
C PHE A 18 25.79 20.31 -5.18
N ALA A 19 25.17 20.15 -6.36
CA ALA A 19 24.43 21.25 -7.01
C ALA A 19 23.13 21.66 -6.27
N TYR A 20 22.62 20.82 -5.38
CA TYR A 20 21.40 21.05 -4.58
C TYR A 20 21.71 21.08 -3.08
N LEU A 21 22.68 21.88 -2.68
CA LEU A 21 23.20 22.00 -1.30
C LEU A 21 22.14 22.19 -0.23
N GLY A 22 21.07 22.95 -0.50
CA GLY A 22 20.01 23.21 0.48
C GLY A 22 19.34 21.94 1.00
N GLY A 23 18.93 21.03 0.12
CA GLY A 23 18.31 19.76 0.51
C GLY A 23 19.28 18.83 1.25
N LEU A 24 20.53 18.78 0.80
CA LEU A 24 21.57 17.98 1.46
C LEU A 24 21.89 18.50 2.86
N LEU A 25 22.03 19.81 3.03
CA LEU A 25 22.28 20.44 4.34
C LEU A 25 21.11 20.22 5.31
N THR A 26 19.87 20.29 4.82
CA THR A 26 18.70 19.99 5.66
C THR A 26 18.71 18.54 6.13
N LEU A 27 18.99 17.59 5.24
CA LEU A 27 19.10 16.17 5.60
C LEU A 27 20.24 15.90 6.56
N LEU A 28 21.40 16.51 6.33
CA LEU A 28 22.56 16.38 7.23
C LEU A 28 22.26 16.98 8.61
N ALA A 29 21.55 18.10 8.69
CA ALA A 29 21.13 18.68 9.97
C ALA A 29 20.14 17.76 10.70
N LEU A 30 19.15 17.17 9.96
CA LEU A 30 18.21 16.21 10.50
C LEU A 30 18.89 14.92 11.01
N LEU A 31 20.04 14.55 10.44
CA LEU A 31 20.85 13.41 10.89
C LEU A 31 21.79 13.78 12.05
N ALA A 32 22.47 14.91 11.94
CA ALA A 32 23.49 15.34 12.90
C ALA A 32 22.92 15.64 14.28
N VAL A 33 21.76 16.30 14.35
CA VAL A 33 21.14 16.66 15.63
C VAL A 33 20.74 15.42 16.44
N PRO A 34 19.97 14.44 15.92
CA PRO A 34 19.66 13.22 16.67
C PRO A 34 20.90 12.43 17.07
N LEU A 35 21.88 12.30 16.17
CA LEU A 35 23.14 11.59 16.47
C LEU A 35 23.92 12.25 17.59
N ALA A 36 24.04 13.57 17.60
CA ALA A 36 24.72 14.32 18.66
C ALA A 36 24.00 14.15 20.02
N PHE A 37 22.67 14.10 20.03
CA PHE A 37 21.91 13.86 21.27
C PHE A 37 22.01 12.41 21.74
N LEU A 38 21.98 11.43 20.84
CA LEU A 38 22.14 10.03 21.18
C LEU A 38 23.55 9.73 21.72
N SER A 39 24.60 10.29 21.12
CA SER A 39 25.98 10.12 21.59
C SER A 39 26.25 10.75 22.96
N LYS A 40 25.58 11.88 23.27
CA LYS A 40 25.66 12.49 24.61
C LYS A 40 24.89 11.70 25.67
N ALA A 41 23.84 10.97 25.28
CA ALA A 41 23.07 10.15 26.21
C ALA A 41 23.91 8.94 26.74
N GLU A 42 24.90 8.48 25.98
CA GLU A 42 25.85 7.45 26.41
C GLU A 42 26.95 7.98 27.34
N GLY A 43 27.28 9.29 27.26
CA GLY A 43 28.37 9.90 27.98
C GLY A 43 28.04 10.68 29.27
N GLY A 44 26.82 10.78 29.66
CA GLY A 44 26.39 11.49 30.86
C GLY A 44 24.92 12.00 30.70
N ARG A 45 24.07 11.57 31.56
CA ARG A 45 22.64 11.91 31.56
C ARG A 45 22.43 13.43 31.64
N PRO A 46 22.06 14.16 30.59
CA PRO A 46 21.39 15.42 30.77
C PRO A 46 19.95 15.09 31.20
N ALA A 47 19.61 15.38 32.44
CA ALA A 47 18.25 15.39 32.90
C ALA A 47 17.48 16.40 32.03
N LEU A 48 16.70 15.90 31.07
CA LEU A 48 15.57 16.70 30.58
C LEU A 48 14.70 17.02 31.81
N PRO A 49 14.19 18.25 31.96
CA PRO A 49 13.34 18.59 33.10
C PRO A 49 12.25 17.55 33.19
N ALA A 50 12.21 16.85 34.31
CA ALA A 50 11.12 15.96 34.62
C ALA A 50 9.83 16.73 34.37
N LEU A 51 8.89 16.12 33.64
CA LEU A 51 7.54 16.61 33.51
C LEU A 51 6.99 16.80 34.94
N ALA A 52 7.14 18.01 35.45
CA ALA A 52 6.61 18.38 36.74
C ALA A 52 5.07 18.41 36.58
N VAL A 53 4.45 17.29 36.86
CA VAL A 53 3.04 17.29 37.23
C VAL A 53 2.95 18.17 38.47
N ARG A 54 2.36 19.36 38.34
CA ARG A 54 2.06 20.21 39.49
C ARG A 54 1.16 19.39 40.42
N PRO A 55 1.55 19.16 41.69
CA PRO A 55 0.60 18.64 42.67
C PRO A 55 -0.52 19.66 42.80
N GLY A 56 -1.75 19.21 42.53
CA GLY A 56 -2.93 19.98 42.82
C GLY A 56 -3.00 20.27 44.31
N SER A 57 -3.44 21.51 44.63
CA SER A 57 -3.71 22.02 45.96
C SER A 57 -4.40 20.96 46.87
N GLU A 58 -3.85 20.86 48.05
CA GLU A 58 -4.44 20.14 49.18
C GLU A 58 -5.90 20.55 49.38
N VAL A 59 -6.80 19.58 49.32
CA VAL A 59 -8.13 19.67 49.89
C VAL A 59 -8.12 18.71 51.08
N GLU A 60 -8.12 19.32 52.28
CA GLU A 60 -8.31 18.61 53.55
C GLU A 60 -9.62 17.83 53.57
N GLY A 61 -9.52 16.58 54.01
CA GLY A 61 -10.52 15.94 54.85
C GLY A 61 -11.80 15.44 54.21
N MET A 62 -11.78 14.20 53.76
CA MET A 62 -12.91 13.30 53.96
C MET A 62 -12.41 11.84 53.98
N LYS A 63 -12.84 11.12 55.02
CA LYS A 63 -12.48 9.73 55.34
C LYS A 63 -12.82 8.79 54.18
N ALA A 64 -11.83 7.96 53.85
CA ALA A 64 -11.95 6.90 52.88
C ALA A 64 -12.89 5.80 53.37
N GLU A 65 -13.88 5.49 52.60
CA GLU A 65 -14.60 4.22 52.62
C GLU A 65 -13.97 3.30 51.55
N GLU A 66 -13.57 2.15 51.98
CA GLU A 66 -12.91 1.10 51.23
C GLU A 66 -13.83 0.64 50.07
N ARG A 67 -13.48 0.94 48.82
CA ARG A 67 -14.10 0.39 47.64
C ARG A 67 -13.04 -0.09 46.66
N ASP A 68 -13.01 -1.38 46.63
CA ASP A 68 -12.53 -2.30 45.57
C ASP A 68 -11.56 -1.79 44.53
N SER A 69 -10.27 -2.16 44.72
CA SER A 69 -9.09 -1.74 43.96
C SER A 69 -8.78 -2.67 42.77
N SER A 70 -9.72 -2.93 41.87
CA SER A 70 -9.43 -3.79 40.71
C SER A 70 -9.31 -3.09 39.37
N LEU A 71 -9.46 -1.76 39.32
CA LEU A 71 -9.38 -0.98 38.07
C LEU A 71 -8.21 0.01 37.98
N SER A 72 -7.38 0.10 39.03
CA SER A 72 -6.24 1.05 39.05
C SER A 72 -4.90 0.48 38.57
N SER A 73 -4.84 -0.78 38.15
CA SER A 73 -3.59 -1.42 37.71
C SER A 73 -3.20 -1.17 36.24
N PHE A 74 -3.96 -0.35 35.50
CA PHE A 74 -3.62 0.06 34.13
C PHE A 74 -3.00 1.46 34.01
N ILE A 75 -2.69 2.11 35.12
CA ILE A 75 -1.89 3.34 35.05
C ILE A 75 -0.43 2.93 34.89
N PHE A 76 0.04 2.92 33.67
CA PHE A 76 1.45 2.76 33.32
C PHE A 76 2.29 3.76 34.13
N HIS A 77 3.05 3.29 35.10
CA HIS A 77 4.11 4.08 35.73
C HIS A 77 5.26 4.22 34.72
N PRO A 78 5.58 5.41 34.23
CA PRO A 78 6.61 5.59 33.20
C PRO A 78 8.04 5.33 33.69
N SER A 79 8.24 4.97 34.95
CA SER A 79 9.56 4.84 35.57
C SER A 79 10.24 3.46 35.45
N SER A 80 9.58 2.47 34.86
CA SER A 80 10.09 1.09 34.81
C SER A 80 10.48 0.58 33.41
N PHE A 81 10.33 1.39 32.36
CA PHE A 81 10.77 1.02 31.03
C PHE A 81 11.99 1.82 30.60
N GLY A 82 13.05 1.11 30.20
CA GLY A 82 14.31 1.50 29.56
C GLY A 82 14.34 2.81 28.75
N PRO A 83 14.94 2.95 27.59
CA PRO A 83 15.36 4.22 27.04
C PRO A 83 14.28 5.30 27.09
N GLN A 84 14.68 6.50 27.52
CA GLN A 84 13.83 7.69 27.65
C GLN A 84 12.93 7.88 26.40
N PRO A 85 11.66 8.27 26.51
CA PRO A 85 10.76 8.53 25.36
C PRO A 85 11.40 9.42 24.29
N SER A 86 12.23 10.36 24.70
CA SER A 86 13.04 11.22 23.81
C SER A 86 14.03 10.46 22.95
N SER A 87 14.68 9.41 23.47
CA SER A 87 15.64 8.59 22.69
C SER A 87 14.91 7.81 21.59
N PHE A 88 13.73 7.30 21.88
CA PHE A 88 12.89 6.64 20.89
C PHE A 88 12.45 7.59 19.77
N VAL A 89 12.04 8.81 20.12
CA VAL A 89 11.64 9.84 19.14
C VAL A 89 12.84 10.27 18.28
N LEU A 90 14.01 10.43 18.87
CA LEU A 90 15.25 10.72 18.12
C LEU A 90 15.60 9.59 17.15
N LEU A 91 15.38 8.33 17.53
CA LEU A 91 15.54 7.18 16.64
C LEU A 91 14.56 7.24 15.48
N LEU A 92 13.27 7.58 15.71
CA LEU A 92 12.29 7.76 14.64
C LEU A 92 12.71 8.85 13.66
N ILE A 93 13.22 9.99 14.15
CA ILE A 93 13.70 11.09 13.31
C ILE A 93 14.89 10.61 12.46
N LEU A 94 15.82 9.89 13.06
CA LEU A 94 17.02 9.36 12.38
C LEU A 94 16.62 8.35 11.29
N LEU A 95 15.79 7.38 11.62
CA LEU A 95 15.34 6.36 10.66
C LEU A 95 14.56 6.99 9.50
N ALA A 96 13.68 7.94 9.77
CA ALA A 96 12.93 8.66 8.73
C ALA A 96 13.88 9.45 7.82
N ALA A 97 14.88 10.14 8.38
CA ALA A 97 15.90 10.84 7.60
C ALA A 97 16.73 9.89 6.73
N LEU A 98 17.11 8.72 7.24
CA LEU A 98 17.80 7.68 6.48
C LEU A 98 16.93 7.12 5.35
N LEU A 99 15.63 6.91 5.57
CA LEU A 99 14.70 6.48 4.54
C LEU A 99 14.55 7.50 3.41
N VAL A 100 14.57 8.79 3.71
CA VAL A 100 14.55 9.85 2.70
C VAL A 100 15.90 9.95 1.97
N LEU A 101 17.00 9.72 2.66
CA LEU A 101 18.35 9.80 2.10
C LEU A 101 18.68 8.61 1.20
N ALA A 102 18.26 7.40 1.57
CA ALA A 102 18.64 6.17 0.87
C ALA A 102 18.28 6.18 -0.64
N PRO A 103 17.08 6.60 -1.09
CA PRO A 103 16.74 6.65 -2.52
C PRO A 103 17.53 7.65 -3.34
N GLU A 104 18.29 8.54 -2.68
CA GLU A 104 19.18 9.44 -3.38
C GLU A 104 20.43 8.73 -3.91
N PHE A 105 20.80 7.60 -3.32
CA PHE A 105 22.01 6.83 -3.66
C PHE A 105 21.67 5.45 -4.24
N VAL A 106 20.64 4.79 -3.72
CA VAL A 106 20.26 3.42 -4.08
C VAL A 106 18.75 3.30 -4.24
N TYR A 107 18.31 2.55 -5.24
CA TYR A 107 16.90 2.25 -5.46
C TYR A 107 16.72 0.91 -6.16
N LEU A 108 15.57 0.28 -5.95
CA LEU A 108 15.20 -0.92 -6.69
C LEU A 108 14.82 -0.52 -8.12
N ARG A 109 15.56 -1.04 -9.08
CA ARG A 109 15.25 -0.86 -10.48
C ARG A 109 14.08 -1.78 -10.85
N ASP A 110 12.97 -1.17 -11.17
CA ASP A 110 11.77 -1.82 -11.67
C ASP A 110 11.48 -1.42 -13.13
N GLN A 111 10.29 -1.74 -13.63
CA GLN A 111 9.88 -1.38 -14.99
C GLN A 111 9.82 0.12 -15.26
N PHE A 112 9.66 0.95 -14.23
CA PHE A 112 9.72 2.40 -14.41
C PHE A 112 11.13 2.89 -14.74
N GLY A 113 12.15 2.04 -14.50
CA GLY A 113 13.54 2.33 -14.83
C GLY A 113 14.18 3.43 -14.00
N TRP A 114 13.47 3.98 -13.01
CA TRP A 114 13.89 5.07 -12.14
C TRP A 114 13.41 4.90 -10.70
N ARG A 115 13.78 5.80 -9.81
CA ARG A 115 13.61 5.65 -8.36
C ARG A 115 12.21 5.93 -7.80
N MET A 116 11.23 6.28 -8.64
CA MET A 116 9.91 6.74 -8.21
C MET A 116 9.22 5.79 -7.21
N ASN A 117 9.21 4.51 -7.51
CA ASN A 117 8.55 3.51 -6.67
C ASN A 117 9.23 3.32 -5.31
N THR A 118 10.57 3.41 -5.27
CA THR A 118 11.34 3.37 -4.01
C THR A 118 11.07 4.63 -3.17
N ILE A 119 11.09 5.83 -3.81
CA ILE A 119 10.75 7.09 -3.15
C ILE A 119 9.36 7.01 -2.53
N PHE A 120 8.35 6.59 -3.31
CA PHE A 120 6.98 6.49 -2.84
C PHE A 120 6.88 5.67 -1.55
N LYS A 121 7.44 4.46 -1.55
CA LYS A 121 7.39 3.56 -0.39
C LYS A 121 8.15 4.10 0.81
N PHE A 122 9.35 4.61 0.61
CA PHE A 122 10.21 5.07 1.69
C PHE A 122 9.73 6.38 2.31
N TYR A 123 9.23 7.30 1.48
CA TYR A 123 8.73 8.59 1.96
C TYR A 123 7.43 8.45 2.74
N TYR A 124 6.57 7.48 2.43
CA TYR A 124 5.41 7.18 3.26
C TYR A 124 5.80 6.75 4.67
N GLN A 125 6.80 5.88 4.80
CA GLN A 125 7.29 5.45 6.11
C GLN A 125 7.96 6.62 6.86
N ALA A 126 8.78 7.40 6.17
CA ALA A 126 9.41 8.57 6.75
C ALA A 126 8.38 9.61 7.23
N TRP A 127 7.35 9.85 6.44
CA TRP A 127 6.26 10.75 6.79
C TRP A 127 5.53 10.31 8.06
N LEU A 128 5.20 9.03 8.19
CA LEU A 128 4.59 8.48 9.39
C LEU A 128 5.48 8.69 10.63
N MET A 129 6.78 8.33 10.53
CA MET A 129 7.72 8.46 11.64
C MET A 129 7.91 9.93 12.05
N TRP A 130 8.07 10.85 11.09
CA TRP A 130 8.17 12.28 11.38
C TRP A 130 6.88 12.87 11.94
N SER A 131 5.72 12.38 11.54
CA SER A 131 4.43 12.82 12.10
C SER A 131 4.33 12.47 13.59
N LEU A 132 4.73 11.26 13.98
CA LEU A 132 4.78 10.84 15.38
C LEU A 132 5.79 11.67 16.18
N ALA A 133 6.98 11.89 15.62
CA ALA A 133 8.01 12.72 16.24
C ALA A 133 7.55 14.19 16.40
N ALA A 134 6.89 14.74 15.39
CA ALA A 134 6.34 16.11 15.42
C ALA A 134 5.23 16.25 16.47
N ALA A 135 4.34 15.26 16.59
CA ALA A 135 3.30 15.27 17.63
C ALA A 135 3.91 15.26 19.04
N PHE A 136 4.93 14.41 19.28
CA PHE A 136 5.67 14.44 20.53
C PHE A 136 6.35 15.78 20.78
N GLY A 137 7.06 16.32 19.79
CA GLY A 137 7.71 17.62 19.86
C GLY A 137 6.72 18.75 20.17
N ALA A 138 5.55 18.74 19.52
CA ALA A 138 4.50 19.71 19.79
C ALA A 138 3.99 19.63 21.24
N ALA A 139 3.78 18.43 21.77
CA ALA A 139 3.37 18.24 23.16
C ALA A 139 4.43 18.76 24.15
N VAL A 140 5.73 18.49 23.89
CA VAL A 140 6.83 18.99 24.72
C VAL A 140 6.90 20.53 24.67
N MET A 141 6.75 21.13 23.49
CA MET A 141 6.77 22.61 23.34
C MET A 141 5.61 23.26 24.09
N LEU A 142 4.40 22.72 23.97
CA LEU A 142 3.23 23.21 24.71
C LEU A 142 3.38 23.19 26.23
N GLN A 143 4.16 22.22 26.74
CA GLN A 143 4.39 22.07 28.19
C GLN A 143 5.58 22.89 28.71
N SER A 144 6.58 23.14 27.87
CA SER A 144 7.86 23.76 28.29
C SER A 144 7.95 25.26 28.04
N LEU A 145 7.17 25.80 27.12
CA LEU A 145 7.23 27.21 26.77
C LEU A 145 6.61 28.13 27.86
N ARG A 146 7.22 29.32 28.04
CA ARG A 146 6.67 30.38 28.89
C ARG A 146 5.32 30.86 28.33
N ARG A 147 4.44 31.33 29.20
CA ARG A 147 3.03 31.68 28.89
C ARG A 147 2.82 32.44 27.58
N VAL A 148 3.59 33.49 27.29
CA VAL A 148 3.45 34.29 26.07
C VAL A 148 3.87 33.49 24.83
N TRP A 149 5.01 32.79 24.89
CA TRP A 149 5.51 31.96 23.79
C TRP A 149 4.63 30.75 23.55
N ASN A 150 4.09 30.16 24.61
CA ASN A 150 3.14 29.06 24.50
C ASN A 150 1.86 29.50 23.77
N TRP A 151 1.34 30.69 24.07
CA TRP A 151 0.17 31.26 23.41
C TRP A 151 0.43 31.45 21.90
N LEU A 152 1.54 32.11 21.54
CA LEU A 152 1.94 32.30 20.14
C LEU A 152 2.13 30.99 19.40
N TYR A 153 2.81 30.01 20.04
CA TYR A 153 3.01 28.67 19.48
C TYR A 153 1.68 27.96 19.27
N SER A 154 0.78 28.02 20.23
CA SER A 154 -0.54 27.37 20.13
C SER A 154 -1.37 27.94 18.97
N ILE A 155 -1.37 29.26 18.78
CA ILE A 155 -2.05 29.89 17.65
C ILE A 155 -1.44 29.44 16.34
N GLY A 156 -0.11 29.48 16.22
CA GLY A 156 0.58 29.01 15.02
C GLY A 156 0.29 27.55 14.71
N LEU A 157 0.29 26.69 15.75
CA LEU A 157 -0.04 25.26 15.61
C LEU A 157 -1.49 25.06 15.16
N ILE A 158 -2.45 25.79 15.73
CA ILE A 158 -3.87 25.73 15.33
C ILE A 158 -4.03 26.14 13.86
N ILE A 159 -3.41 27.26 13.45
CA ILE A 159 -3.48 27.72 12.06
C ILE A 159 -2.90 26.65 11.12
N LEU A 160 -1.74 26.08 11.48
CA LEU A 160 -1.09 25.03 10.70
C LEU A 160 -1.97 23.78 10.59
N LEU A 161 -2.59 23.34 11.70
CA LEU A 161 -3.49 22.19 11.71
C LEU A 161 -4.75 22.44 10.88
N LEU A 162 -5.35 23.60 10.97
CA LEU A 162 -6.51 23.99 10.16
C LEU A 162 -6.15 23.99 8.66
N ALA A 163 -5.01 24.55 8.30
CA ALA A 163 -4.51 24.51 6.93
C ALA A 163 -4.24 23.07 6.45
N ALA A 164 -3.61 22.25 7.28
CA ALA A 164 -3.33 20.84 6.97
C ALA A 164 -4.61 20.01 6.82
N LEU A 165 -5.65 20.26 7.62
CA LEU A 165 -6.93 19.58 7.56
C LEU A 165 -7.79 19.98 6.34
N THR A 166 -7.48 21.08 5.67
CA THR A 166 -8.21 21.51 4.46
C THR A 166 -8.17 20.44 3.37
N TYR A 167 -6.99 19.91 3.07
CA TYR A 167 -6.84 18.88 2.03
C TYR A 167 -7.61 17.59 2.33
N PRO A 168 -7.43 16.90 3.48
CA PRO A 168 -8.15 15.68 3.76
C PRO A 168 -9.67 15.89 3.81
N THR A 169 -10.15 17.03 4.32
CA THR A 169 -11.57 17.35 4.37
C THR A 169 -12.14 17.48 2.95
N LEU A 170 -11.54 18.32 2.11
CA LEU A 170 -11.99 18.51 0.73
C LEU A 170 -11.83 17.24 -0.11
N SER A 171 -10.74 16.52 0.09
CA SER A 171 -10.49 15.25 -0.59
C SER A 171 -11.53 14.20 -0.20
N LEU A 172 -11.88 14.11 1.08
CA LEU A 172 -12.90 13.19 1.56
C LEU A 172 -14.26 13.51 0.95
N LEU A 173 -14.68 14.77 0.99
CA LEU A 173 -15.94 15.21 0.37
C LEU A 173 -15.98 14.87 -1.12
N ASN A 174 -14.91 15.15 -1.86
CA ASN A 174 -14.82 14.86 -3.28
C ASN A 174 -14.84 13.34 -3.55
N LYS A 175 -13.98 12.56 -2.87
CA LYS A 175 -13.84 11.11 -3.07
C LYS A 175 -15.09 10.33 -2.69
N THR A 176 -15.85 10.80 -1.72
CA THR A 176 -17.10 10.15 -1.28
C THR A 176 -18.33 10.72 -1.98
N ASN A 177 -18.17 11.60 -2.99
CA ASN A 177 -19.27 12.30 -3.62
C ASN A 177 -20.20 12.98 -2.60
N ASN A 178 -19.62 13.80 -1.70
CA ASN A 178 -20.33 14.43 -0.58
C ASN A 178 -21.09 13.43 0.33
N PHE A 179 -20.45 12.27 0.59
CA PHE A 179 -21.04 11.14 1.33
C PHE A 179 -22.27 10.51 0.69
N HIS A 180 -22.42 10.66 -0.64
CA HIS A 180 -23.42 9.99 -1.43
C HIS A 180 -22.76 9.03 -2.43
N PRO A 181 -22.11 7.94 -1.95
CA PRO A 181 -21.42 7.01 -2.85
C PRO A 181 -22.42 6.32 -3.79
N PRO A 182 -22.06 6.11 -5.06
CA PRO A 182 -22.97 5.58 -6.07
C PRO A 182 -23.47 4.16 -5.76
N PHE A 183 -22.73 3.42 -4.96
CA PHE A 183 -23.04 2.05 -4.55
C PHE A 183 -23.58 1.92 -3.11
N GLY A 184 -23.89 3.05 -2.45
CA GLY A 184 -24.27 3.09 -1.03
C GLY A 184 -23.04 2.99 -0.11
N LEU A 185 -23.27 3.13 1.20
CA LEU A 185 -22.21 3.01 2.19
C LEU A 185 -21.86 1.53 2.37
N THR A 186 -20.64 1.16 1.98
CA THR A 186 -20.13 -0.20 2.10
C THR A 186 -18.62 -0.19 2.30
N LEU A 187 -18.10 -1.16 3.06
CA LEU A 187 -16.67 -1.47 3.15
C LEU A 187 -16.29 -2.64 2.23
N ASP A 188 -17.26 -3.23 1.53
CA ASP A 188 -17.02 -4.29 0.57
C ASP A 188 -16.53 -3.70 -0.76
N GLY A 189 -15.26 -3.94 -1.09
CA GLY A 189 -14.66 -3.53 -2.36
C GLY A 189 -15.26 -4.21 -3.59
N ALA A 190 -15.98 -5.33 -3.44
CA ALA A 190 -16.65 -6.05 -4.52
C ALA A 190 -18.09 -5.56 -4.79
N ALA A 191 -18.63 -4.67 -3.97
CA ALA A 191 -20.04 -4.24 -4.08
C ALA A 191 -20.41 -3.61 -5.44
N HIS A 192 -19.45 -3.08 -6.19
CA HIS A 192 -19.67 -2.55 -7.53
C HIS A 192 -19.99 -3.65 -8.56
N LEU A 193 -19.50 -4.87 -8.37
CA LEU A 193 -19.70 -5.98 -9.31
C LEU A 193 -21.18 -6.29 -9.52
N ASP A 194 -21.96 -6.33 -8.46
CA ASP A 194 -23.39 -6.64 -8.55
C ASP A 194 -24.19 -5.64 -9.40
N ARG A 195 -23.66 -4.41 -9.55
CA ARG A 195 -24.34 -3.35 -10.33
C ARG A 195 -23.76 -3.20 -11.72
N GLN A 196 -22.41 -3.26 -11.85
CA GLN A 196 -21.75 -3.04 -13.13
C GLN A 196 -21.64 -4.32 -13.95
N TYR A 197 -21.46 -5.47 -13.28
CA TYR A 197 -21.25 -6.79 -13.89
C TYR A 197 -22.09 -7.86 -13.19
N PRO A 198 -23.44 -7.76 -13.21
CA PRO A 198 -24.30 -8.61 -12.39
C PRO A 198 -24.22 -10.10 -12.74
N GLU A 199 -23.94 -10.44 -13.99
CA GLU A 199 -23.77 -11.83 -14.44
C GLU A 199 -22.41 -12.38 -13.99
N ASP A 200 -21.34 -11.59 -14.17
CA ASP A 200 -20.00 -11.96 -13.71
C ASP A 200 -19.96 -12.08 -12.19
N ALA A 201 -20.63 -11.19 -11.45
CA ALA A 201 -20.70 -11.26 -9.99
C ALA A 201 -21.29 -12.58 -9.48
N LYS A 202 -22.32 -13.08 -10.15
CA LYS A 202 -22.91 -14.38 -9.81
C LYS A 202 -22.02 -15.54 -10.22
N ALA A 203 -21.38 -15.44 -11.38
CA ALA A 203 -20.40 -16.44 -11.85
C ALA A 203 -19.18 -16.52 -10.94
N ILE A 204 -18.67 -15.37 -10.46
CA ILE A 204 -17.59 -15.29 -9.48
C ILE A 204 -17.97 -16.01 -8.18
N ARG A 205 -19.17 -15.73 -7.64
CA ARG A 205 -19.65 -16.41 -6.42
C ARG A 205 -19.78 -17.93 -6.61
N TRP A 206 -20.19 -18.39 -7.77
CA TRP A 206 -20.20 -19.81 -8.10
C TRP A 206 -18.78 -20.38 -8.16
N LEU A 207 -17.84 -19.70 -8.86
CA LEU A 207 -16.45 -20.13 -8.97
C LEU A 207 -15.71 -20.16 -7.61
N GLN A 208 -16.07 -19.29 -6.66
CA GLN A 208 -15.49 -19.30 -5.31
C GLN A 208 -15.81 -20.60 -4.55
N THR A 209 -16.88 -21.30 -4.92
CA THR A 209 -17.27 -22.60 -4.33
C THR A 209 -16.91 -23.79 -5.21
N ALA A 210 -16.48 -23.54 -6.44
CA ALA A 210 -16.11 -24.57 -7.40
C ALA A 210 -14.70 -25.15 -7.06
N PRO A 211 -14.40 -26.38 -7.52
CA PRO A 211 -13.08 -26.94 -7.32
C PRO A 211 -11.96 -26.07 -7.91
N TYR A 212 -10.84 -26.00 -7.20
CA TYR A 212 -9.69 -25.21 -7.62
C TYR A 212 -9.13 -25.66 -8.99
N GLY A 213 -8.73 -24.70 -9.83
CA GLY A 213 -8.12 -24.96 -11.13
C GLY A 213 -7.77 -23.67 -11.89
N VAL A 214 -6.98 -23.81 -12.94
CA VAL A 214 -6.58 -22.70 -13.79
C VAL A 214 -7.78 -22.25 -14.63
N ILE A 215 -7.96 -20.93 -14.74
CA ILE A 215 -9.01 -20.32 -15.56
C ILE A 215 -8.40 -19.63 -16.80
N ALA A 216 -9.03 -19.81 -17.93
CA ALA A 216 -8.80 -18.99 -19.12
C ALA A 216 -9.85 -17.89 -19.13
N GLU A 217 -9.41 -16.65 -19.13
CA GLU A 217 -10.20 -15.42 -19.23
C GLU A 217 -9.52 -14.41 -20.16
N ALA A 218 -10.22 -13.35 -20.55
CA ALA A 218 -9.70 -12.39 -21.51
C ALA A 218 -8.53 -11.57 -20.95
N THR A 219 -7.56 -11.28 -21.83
CA THR A 219 -6.48 -10.33 -21.58
C THR A 219 -6.05 -9.62 -22.87
N THR A 220 -5.42 -8.45 -22.73
CA THR A 220 -4.84 -7.68 -23.84
C THR A 220 -3.50 -7.08 -23.40
N PRO A 221 -2.65 -6.59 -24.32
CA PRO A 221 -1.40 -5.91 -23.99
C PRO A 221 -1.58 -4.72 -23.02
N THR A 222 -2.74 -4.07 -23.07
CA THR A 222 -3.06 -2.89 -22.27
C THR A 222 -3.99 -3.19 -21.09
N ALA A 223 -4.19 -4.47 -20.76
CA ALA A 223 -5.14 -4.92 -19.75
C ALA A 223 -4.81 -4.50 -18.31
N SER A 224 -3.57 -4.10 -18.02
CA SER A 224 -3.15 -3.81 -16.64
C SER A 224 -3.92 -2.64 -16.04
N TYR A 225 -4.34 -2.82 -14.78
CA TYR A 225 -5.15 -1.87 -13.99
C TYR A 225 -6.52 -1.54 -14.62
N SER A 226 -7.13 -2.53 -15.26
CA SER A 226 -8.44 -2.44 -15.89
C SER A 226 -9.36 -3.57 -15.41
N ASP A 227 -10.55 -3.69 -16.03
CA ASP A 227 -11.53 -4.73 -15.72
C ASP A 227 -11.13 -6.14 -16.18
N TYR A 228 -10.06 -6.28 -16.97
CA TYR A 228 -9.51 -7.58 -17.31
C TYR A 228 -8.97 -8.32 -16.09
N ALA A 229 -9.00 -9.64 -16.12
CA ALA A 229 -8.59 -10.51 -15.02
C ALA A 229 -9.43 -10.33 -13.73
N HIS A 230 -10.66 -9.76 -13.82
CA HIS A 230 -11.50 -9.59 -12.64
C HIS A 230 -12.05 -10.94 -12.13
N ILE A 231 -12.24 -11.92 -12.99
CA ILE A 231 -12.71 -13.25 -12.58
C ILE A 231 -11.67 -13.92 -11.68
N SER A 232 -10.41 -14.02 -12.12
CA SER A 232 -9.33 -14.57 -11.30
C SER A 232 -9.06 -13.74 -10.05
N THR A 233 -9.13 -12.41 -10.14
CA THR A 233 -8.92 -11.49 -9.01
C THR A 233 -9.93 -11.75 -7.87
N TYR A 234 -11.21 -11.89 -8.19
CA TYR A 234 -12.24 -12.06 -7.17
C TYR A 234 -12.48 -13.51 -6.75
N THR A 235 -12.01 -14.49 -7.52
CA THR A 235 -12.14 -15.90 -7.17
C THR A 235 -10.89 -16.47 -6.48
N GLY A 236 -9.71 -15.89 -6.70
CA GLY A 236 -8.42 -16.44 -6.29
C GLY A 236 -7.96 -17.61 -7.15
N LEU A 237 -8.66 -17.92 -8.26
CA LEU A 237 -8.21 -18.94 -9.21
C LEU A 237 -7.04 -18.41 -10.03
N PRO A 238 -6.01 -19.22 -10.32
CA PRO A 238 -4.91 -18.81 -11.18
C PRO A 238 -5.39 -18.67 -12.63
N ALA A 239 -5.12 -17.54 -13.26
CA ALA A 239 -5.37 -17.32 -14.67
C ALA A 239 -4.18 -17.83 -15.53
N VAL A 240 -4.45 -18.19 -16.79
CA VAL A 240 -3.39 -18.48 -17.77
C VAL A 240 -2.48 -17.27 -17.94
N LEU A 241 -3.06 -16.08 -18.01
CA LEU A 241 -2.37 -14.81 -18.00
C LEU A 241 -3.32 -13.73 -17.43
N GLY A 242 -2.86 -13.02 -16.41
CA GLY A 242 -3.59 -11.89 -15.84
C GLY A 242 -3.26 -10.58 -16.55
N TRP A 243 -2.77 -9.60 -15.80
CA TRP A 243 -2.32 -8.31 -16.35
C TRP A 243 -0.88 -8.39 -16.86
N PRO A 244 -0.64 -8.37 -18.17
CA PRO A 244 0.69 -8.66 -18.71
C PRO A 244 1.78 -7.72 -18.24
N MET A 245 1.51 -6.40 -18.22
CA MET A 245 2.48 -5.41 -17.74
C MET A 245 2.76 -5.59 -16.24
N HIS A 246 1.75 -5.88 -15.43
CA HIS A 246 1.92 -6.10 -14.00
C HIS A 246 2.70 -7.39 -13.72
N GLU A 247 2.38 -8.47 -14.42
CA GLU A 247 3.14 -9.72 -14.30
C GLU A 247 4.60 -9.57 -14.73
N SER A 248 4.86 -8.83 -15.82
CA SER A 248 6.24 -8.58 -16.27
C SER A 248 7.05 -7.81 -15.22
N GLN A 249 6.40 -6.93 -14.47
CA GLN A 249 7.01 -6.17 -13.40
C GLN A 249 7.51 -7.06 -12.24
N TRP A 250 6.72 -8.06 -11.87
CA TRP A 250 7.07 -9.02 -10.81
C TRP A 250 8.06 -10.09 -11.26
N ARG A 251 8.02 -10.45 -12.55
CA ARG A 251 8.85 -11.53 -13.11
C ARG A 251 10.16 -11.03 -13.75
N GLY A 252 10.41 -9.70 -13.71
CA GLY A 252 11.61 -9.11 -14.31
C GLY A 252 11.59 -9.02 -15.84
N GLY A 253 10.40 -9.10 -16.46
CA GLY A 253 10.21 -8.96 -17.89
C GLY A 253 9.12 -9.86 -18.45
N TYR A 254 8.95 -9.82 -19.78
CA TYR A 254 7.90 -10.58 -20.47
C TYR A 254 8.29 -12.02 -20.83
N ALA A 255 9.54 -12.42 -20.61
CA ALA A 255 10.04 -13.74 -21.01
C ALA A 255 9.24 -14.89 -20.36
N GLU A 256 8.89 -14.76 -19.09
CA GLU A 256 8.10 -15.74 -18.35
C GLU A 256 6.66 -15.90 -18.85
N GLN A 257 6.12 -14.86 -19.48
CA GLN A 257 4.78 -14.94 -20.05
C GLN A 257 4.75 -15.77 -21.33
N GLY A 258 5.87 -15.80 -22.06
CA GLY A 258 6.02 -16.59 -23.28
C GLY A 258 4.92 -16.29 -24.29
N THR A 259 4.23 -17.33 -24.77
CA THR A 259 3.18 -17.26 -25.78
C THR A 259 1.77 -17.15 -25.22
N ARG A 260 1.58 -17.04 -23.88
CA ARG A 260 0.28 -17.14 -23.21
C ARG A 260 -0.79 -16.21 -23.79
N MET A 261 -0.43 -14.98 -24.14
CA MET A 261 -1.37 -14.02 -24.73
C MET A 261 -1.86 -14.48 -26.11
N ALA A 262 -0.94 -14.89 -26.98
CA ALA A 262 -1.28 -15.40 -28.31
C ALA A 262 -2.04 -16.73 -28.22
N ASP A 263 -1.71 -17.58 -27.24
CA ASP A 263 -2.39 -18.85 -27.03
C ASP A 263 -3.81 -18.64 -26.50
N LEU A 264 -4.05 -17.67 -25.62
CA LEU A 264 -5.41 -17.30 -25.20
C LEU A 264 -6.25 -16.80 -26.38
N GLN A 265 -5.71 -15.91 -27.21
CA GLN A 265 -6.40 -15.48 -28.42
C GLN A 265 -6.73 -16.67 -29.32
N ARG A 266 -5.74 -17.55 -29.55
CA ARG A 266 -5.92 -18.75 -30.38
C ARG A 266 -6.93 -19.72 -29.75
N LEU A 267 -6.91 -19.90 -28.40
CA LEU A 267 -7.88 -20.71 -27.69
C LEU A 267 -9.32 -20.27 -27.96
N TYR A 268 -9.58 -18.97 -27.92
CA TYR A 268 -10.93 -18.45 -28.14
C TYR A 268 -11.34 -18.43 -29.62
N GLU A 269 -10.43 -18.11 -30.53
CA GLU A 269 -10.75 -17.85 -31.95
C GLU A 269 -10.68 -19.06 -32.86
N THR A 270 -9.83 -20.06 -32.58
CA THR A 270 -9.64 -21.21 -33.48
C THR A 270 -10.91 -22.02 -33.71
N ASN A 271 -11.06 -22.55 -34.92
CA ASN A 271 -12.10 -23.53 -35.26
C ASN A 271 -11.64 -24.97 -34.98
N ASP A 272 -10.34 -25.17 -34.84
CA ASP A 272 -9.73 -26.49 -34.67
C ASP A 272 -9.67 -26.86 -33.19
N TRP A 273 -10.43 -27.91 -32.83
CA TRP A 273 -10.45 -28.42 -31.47
C TRP A 273 -9.08 -28.95 -31.01
N SER A 274 -8.32 -29.56 -31.90
CA SER A 274 -7.01 -30.12 -31.53
C SER A 274 -6.05 -29.03 -31.04
N VAL A 275 -6.09 -27.84 -31.65
CA VAL A 275 -5.34 -26.66 -31.22
C VAL A 275 -5.83 -26.15 -29.87
N ALA A 276 -7.14 -26.02 -29.70
CA ALA A 276 -7.73 -25.59 -28.43
C ALA A 276 -7.40 -26.57 -27.30
N GLN A 277 -7.51 -27.88 -27.54
CA GLN A 277 -7.19 -28.93 -26.58
C GLN A 277 -5.71 -28.91 -26.17
N ALA A 278 -4.81 -28.72 -27.12
CA ALA A 278 -3.37 -28.62 -26.83
C ALA A 278 -3.08 -27.44 -25.88
N ILE A 279 -3.72 -26.28 -26.09
CA ILE A 279 -3.57 -25.10 -25.22
C ILE A 279 -4.15 -25.38 -23.83
N LEU A 280 -5.36 -25.96 -23.75
CA LEU A 280 -5.96 -26.34 -22.46
C LEU A 280 -5.05 -27.28 -21.67
N THR A 281 -4.46 -28.26 -22.31
CA THR A 281 -3.53 -29.21 -21.70
C THR A 281 -2.21 -28.54 -21.29
N GLN A 282 -1.65 -27.72 -22.17
CA GLN A 282 -0.38 -27.01 -21.92
C GLN A 282 -0.42 -26.17 -20.63
N TYR A 283 -1.54 -25.49 -20.40
CA TYR A 283 -1.70 -24.62 -19.23
C TYR A 283 -2.51 -25.25 -18.10
N ASN A 284 -2.85 -26.53 -18.21
CA ASN A 284 -3.69 -27.26 -17.24
C ASN A 284 -4.99 -26.48 -16.91
N VAL A 285 -5.63 -25.93 -17.96
CA VAL A 285 -6.83 -25.13 -17.82
C VAL A 285 -7.99 -26.03 -17.41
N ARG A 286 -8.61 -25.68 -16.29
CA ARG A 286 -9.84 -26.33 -15.83
C ARG A 286 -11.08 -25.61 -16.30
N TYR A 287 -11.07 -24.30 -16.29
CA TYR A 287 -12.24 -23.50 -16.64
C TYR A 287 -11.95 -22.57 -17.81
N VAL A 288 -12.83 -22.58 -18.79
CA VAL A 288 -12.88 -21.57 -19.86
C VAL A 288 -14.05 -20.65 -19.58
N TYR A 289 -13.75 -19.42 -19.24
CA TYR A 289 -14.74 -18.38 -19.01
C TYR A 289 -15.09 -17.69 -20.33
N VAL A 290 -16.40 -17.54 -20.61
CA VAL A 290 -16.88 -16.86 -21.81
C VAL A 290 -17.97 -15.89 -21.38
N GLY A 291 -17.60 -14.63 -21.20
CA GLY A 291 -18.49 -13.52 -20.83
C GLY A 291 -18.40 -12.36 -21.81
N THR A 292 -18.79 -11.19 -21.34
CA THR A 292 -18.81 -9.98 -22.16
C THR A 292 -17.42 -9.55 -22.58
N LEU A 293 -16.42 -9.61 -21.68
CA LEU A 293 -15.04 -9.21 -21.99
C LEU A 293 -14.40 -10.14 -23.03
N GLU A 294 -14.61 -11.45 -22.94
CA GLU A 294 -14.11 -12.42 -23.91
C GLU A 294 -14.67 -12.17 -25.30
N ARG A 295 -15.98 -11.94 -25.41
CA ARG A 295 -16.65 -11.66 -26.71
C ARG A 295 -16.26 -10.32 -27.31
N ASN A 296 -15.96 -9.33 -26.48
CA ASN A 296 -15.48 -8.02 -26.93
C ASN A 296 -14.00 -8.03 -27.34
N THR A 297 -13.21 -8.93 -26.74
CA THR A 297 -11.77 -9.00 -26.96
C THR A 297 -11.42 -9.92 -28.13
N TYR A 298 -12.10 -11.06 -28.24
CA TYR A 298 -11.83 -12.11 -29.18
C TYR A 298 -13.03 -12.41 -30.08
N ARG A 299 -12.75 -12.94 -31.26
CA ARG A 299 -13.79 -13.54 -32.11
C ARG A 299 -14.10 -14.96 -31.59
N VAL A 300 -14.81 -15.02 -30.46
CA VAL A 300 -15.03 -16.28 -29.75
C VAL A 300 -15.80 -17.27 -30.63
N ASN A 301 -15.16 -18.41 -30.94
CA ASN A 301 -15.85 -19.57 -31.49
C ASN A 301 -16.29 -20.49 -30.35
N GLU A 302 -17.50 -20.30 -29.87
CA GLU A 302 -18.05 -21.02 -28.73
C GLU A 302 -18.51 -22.44 -29.09
N THR A 303 -18.77 -22.71 -30.39
CA THR A 303 -19.28 -24.01 -30.87
C THR A 303 -18.36 -25.19 -30.49
N LYS A 304 -17.02 -24.97 -30.53
CA LYS A 304 -16.06 -26.00 -30.11
C LYS A 304 -16.15 -26.30 -28.62
N PHE A 305 -16.35 -25.29 -27.77
CA PHE A 305 -16.50 -25.47 -26.33
C PHE A 305 -17.80 -26.21 -26.00
N GLN A 306 -18.91 -25.83 -26.62
CA GLN A 306 -20.19 -26.50 -26.47
C GLN A 306 -20.15 -27.99 -26.89
N ARG A 307 -19.33 -28.32 -27.89
CA ARG A 307 -19.21 -29.68 -28.40
C ARG A 307 -18.31 -30.58 -27.58
N PHE A 308 -17.23 -30.02 -27.03
CA PHE A 308 -16.13 -30.84 -26.45
C PHE A 308 -15.89 -30.61 -24.96
N LEU A 309 -16.47 -29.54 -24.37
CA LEU A 309 -16.36 -29.24 -22.96
C LEU A 309 -17.73 -29.35 -22.28
N ARG A 310 -17.73 -29.48 -20.97
CA ARG A 310 -18.95 -29.51 -20.17
C ARG A 310 -19.31 -28.09 -19.71
N PRO A 311 -20.47 -27.53 -20.09
CA PRO A 311 -20.95 -26.30 -19.48
C PRO A 311 -21.31 -26.57 -18.02
N VAL A 312 -20.62 -25.90 -17.07
CA VAL A 312 -20.83 -26.09 -15.64
C VAL A 312 -21.56 -24.93 -15.00
N TYR A 313 -21.62 -23.79 -15.68
CA TYR A 313 -22.37 -22.63 -15.27
C TYR A 313 -22.86 -21.85 -16.49
N GLN A 314 -24.10 -21.34 -16.45
CA GLN A 314 -24.65 -20.51 -17.50
C GLN A 314 -25.66 -19.53 -16.91
N LEU A 315 -25.46 -18.25 -17.19
CA LEU A 315 -26.37 -17.19 -16.81
C LEU A 315 -26.23 -16.00 -17.77
N GLY A 316 -27.31 -15.63 -18.47
CA GLY A 316 -27.30 -14.53 -19.42
C GLY A 316 -26.20 -14.68 -20.47
N ASN A 317 -25.28 -13.74 -20.54
CA ASN A 317 -24.16 -13.74 -21.49
C ASN A 317 -22.91 -14.50 -20.98
N VAL A 318 -22.98 -15.08 -19.80
CA VAL A 318 -21.85 -15.79 -19.17
C VAL A 318 -22.05 -17.30 -19.28
N THR A 319 -21.05 -17.99 -19.80
CA THR A 319 -20.93 -19.46 -19.77
C THR A 319 -19.54 -19.85 -19.28
N ILE A 320 -19.49 -20.80 -18.35
CA ILE A 320 -18.24 -21.40 -17.90
C ILE A 320 -18.21 -22.86 -18.34
N TYR A 321 -17.18 -23.21 -19.09
CA TYR A 321 -16.94 -24.56 -19.54
C TYR A 321 -15.83 -25.21 -18.71
N GLU A 322 -16.04 -26.45 -18.28
CA GLU A 322 -15.03 -27.24 -17.59
C GLU A 322 -14.31 -28.16 -18.59
N ALA A 323 -12.99 -28.06 -18.60
CA ALA A 323 -12.14 -28.98 -19.35
C ALA A 323 -11.99 -30.32 -18.59
N PRO A 324 -11.80 -31.45 -19.32
CA PRO A 324 -11.69 -32.78 -18.73
C PRO A 324 -10.45 -32.95 -17.85
#